data_518a415c7937956dc2d0ba445b68fe12
#
_entry.id   518a415c7937956dc2d0ba445b68fe12
#
_cell.length_a   1.000
_cell.length_b   1.000
_cell.length_c   1.000
_cell.angle_alpha   90.00
_cell.angle_beta   90.00
_cell.angle_gamma   90.00
#
_symmetry.space_group_name_H-M   'P 1'
#
loop_
_entity.id
_entity.type
_entity.pdbx_description
1 polymer ?
#
loop_
_entity_poly.entity_id
_entity_poly.type
_entity_poly.pdbx_seq_one_letter_code
_entity_poly.pdbx_strand_id
1 'polypeptide(L)'
;METIKNYLESMFRGLPLTEKVMKAKSELLQMMEDKYTELIRSGKTENEAVGDVIQNFGNLEDLADELGIKDILHATKYSEVQRRKISFEEITEYLGRVKKAAAFRCIGIMLCIICVIFPILADALRINEIIGISICTKSFIY
;
A
#
# COMPACT_ATOMS: atom_id res chain seq x y z
N MET A 1 25.15 16.08 16.91
CA MET A 1 25.20 14.71 17.50
C MET A 1 23.85 13.98 17.47
N GLU A 2 22.73 14.62 17.83
CA GLU A 2 21.41 13.99 17.81
C GLU A 2 20.96 13.54 16.42
N THR A 3 21.29 14.32 15.39
CA THR A 3 21.02 13.99 13.99
C THR A 3 21.67 12.68 13.56
N ILE A 4 22.91 12.41 13.97
CA ILE A 4 23.63 11.17 13.67
C ILE A 4 22.94 9.99 14.35
N LYS A 5 22.50 10.13 15.61
CA LYS A 5 21.78 9.08 16.34
C LYS A 5 20.44 8.76 15.70
N ASN A 6 19.66 9.78 15.31
CA ASN A 6 18.39 9.61 14.63
C ASN A 6 18.56 8.93 13.25
N TYR A 7 19.64 9.28 12.54
CA TYR A 7 19.98 8.65 11.28
C TYR A 7 20.30 7.15 11.46
N LEU A 8 21.16 6.84 12.46
CA LEU A 8 21.49 5.46 12.81
C LEU A 8 20.24 4.64 13.20
N GLU A 9 19.34 5.23 14.00
CA GLU A 9 18.06 4.61 14.33
C GLU A 9 17.24 4.26 13.08
N SER A 10 17.22 5.15 12.10
CA SER A 10 16.49 4.93 10.86
C SER A 10 17.09 3.82 10.00
N MET A 11 18.42 3.69 9.98
CA MET A 11 19.14 2.64 9.24
C MET A 11 18.86 1.23 9.79
N PHE A 12 18.77 1.11 11.11
CA PHE A 12 18.52 -0.17 11.78
C PHE A 12 17.03 -0.50 11.97
N ARG A 13 16.16 0.40 11.50
CA ARG A 13 14.69 0.25 11.62
C ARG A 13 14.16 -0.91 10.81
N GLY A 14 14.02 -1.96 10.98
CA GLY A 14 13.54 -3.11 10.20
C GLY A 14 14.39 -4.35 10.43
N LEU A 15 15.52 -4.18 11.10
CA LEU A 15 16.34 -5.30 11.51
C LEU A 15 15.83 -5.91 12.82
N PRO A 16 15.93 -7.24 12.99
CA PRO A 16 15.55 -7.90 14.22
C PRO A 16 16.49 -7.47 15.37
N LEU A 17 15.92 -7.24 16.56
CA LEU A 17 16.64 -6.86 17.76
C LEU A 17 17.45 -8.05 18.33
N THR A 18 18.45 -8.50 17.60
CA THR A 18 19.39 -9.54 18.05
C THR A 18 20.59 -8.91 18.73
N GLU A 19 21.27 -9.66 19.58
CA GLU A 19 22.50 -9.22 20.26
C GLU A 19 23.56 -8.75 19.25
N LYS A 20 23.71 -9.47 18.13
CA LYS A 20 24.63 -9.09 17.04
C LYS A 20 24.28 -7.74 16.42
N VAL A 21 22.99 -7.49 16.15
CA VAL A 21 22.54 -6.22 15.57
C VAL A 21 22.70 -5.07 16.54
N MET A 22 22.43 -5.30 17.84
CA MET A 22 22.66 -4.27 18.87
C MET A 22 24.14 -3.93 19.04
N LYS A 23 25.01 -4.94 18.99
CA LYS A 23 26.46 -4.76 19.03
C LYS A 23 26.93 -3.96 17.81
N ALA A 24 26.55 -4.38 16.61
CA ALA A 24 26.88 -3.68 15.37
C ALA A 24 26.41 -2.21 15.38
N LYS A 25 25.21 -1.96 15.89
CA LYS A 25 24.67 -0.60 16.03
C LYS A 25 25.51 0.25 16.98
N SER A 26 25.96 -0.30 18.11
CA SER A 26 26.80 0.43 19.06
C SER A 26 28.21 0.69 18.53
N GLU A 27 28.79 -0.27 17.81
CA GLU A 27 30.10 -0.12 17.15
C GLU A 27 30.04 0.95 16.06
N LEU A 28 29.01 0.92 15.22
CA LEU A 28 28.82 1.92 14.17
C LEU A 28 28.59 3.32 14.76
N LEU A 29 27.81 3.43 15.83
CA LEU A 29 27.63 4.71 16.51
C LEU A 29 28.96 5.28 16.99
N GLN A 30 29.79 4.45 17.60
CA GLN A 30 31.10 4.89 18.10
C GLN A 30 32.00 5.37 16.96
N MET A 31 32.06 4.62 15.84
CA MET A 31 32.82 5.04 14.66
C MET A 31 32.33 6.38 14.08
N MET A 32 31.00 6.58 14.02
CA MET A 32 30.43 7.84 13.56
C MET A 32 30.71 9.01 14.51
N GLU A 33 30.70 8.80 15.84
CA GLU A 33 31.03 9.79 16.86
C GLU A 33 32.51 10.17 16.82
N ASP A 34 33.39 9.20 16.65
CA ASP A 34 34.83 9.41 16.50
C ASP A 34 35.14 10.22 15.25
N LYS A 35 34.54 9.86 14.13
CA LYS A 35 34.68 10.60 12.86
C LYS A 35 34.15 12.02 12.93
N TYR A 36 33.01 12.22 13.55
CA TYR A 36 32.45 13.54 13.79
C TYR A 36 33.40 14.41 14.60
N THR A 37 33.96 13.86 15.69
CA THR A 37 34.90 14.58 16.56
C THR A 37 36.19 14.95 15.83
N GLU A 38 36.70 14.07 14.96
CA GLU A 38 37.83 14.33 14.09
C GLU A 38 37.57 15.51 13.14
N LEU A 39 36.40 15.52 12.50
CA LEU A 39 36.01 16.56 11.54
C LEU A 39 35.84 17.93 12.22
N ILE A 40 35.25 17.97 13.40
CA ILE A 40 35.16 19.20 14.19
C ILE A 40 36.55 19.71 14.61
N ARG A 41 37.47 18.83 15.04
CA ARG A 41 38.84 19.20 15.35
C ARG A 41 39.62 19.72 14.14
N SER A 42 39.29 19.26 12.95
CA SER A 42 39.87 19.74 11.69
C SER A 42 39.34 21.11 11.24
N GLY A 43 38.41 21.70 11.99
CA GLY A 43 37.84 23.03 11.75
C GLY A 43 36.59 23.06 10.88
N LYS A 44 35.94 21.92 10.59
CA LYS A 44 34.67 21.87 9.90
C LYS A 44 33.52 22.35 10.78
N THR A 45 32.52 22.94 10.19
CA THR A 45 31.29 23.31 10.87
C THR A 45 30.48 22.06 11.26
N GLU A 46 29.60 22.18 12.25
CA GLU A 46 28.78 21.07 12.73
C GLU A 46 27.95 20.42 11.59
N ASN A 47 27.35 21.24 10.73
CA ASN A 47 26.55 20.76 9.62
C ASN A 47 27.38 20.03 8.56
N GLU A 48 28.55 20.52 8.24
CA GLU A 48 29.48 19.85 7.32
C GLU A 48 29.98 18.53 7.90
N ALA A 49 30.35 18.51 9.19
CA ALA A 49 30.80 17.30 9.85
C ALA A 49 29.70 16.21 9.89
N VAL A 50 28.46 16.59 10.20
CA VAL A 50 27.31 15.67 10.15
C VAL A 50 27.08 15.14 8.73
N GLY A 51 27.13 16.02 7.72
CA GLY A 51 26.97 15.63 6.31
C GLY A 51 28.02 14.63 5.87
N ASP A 52 29.29 14.89 6.17
CA ASP A 52 30.40 14.00 5.82
C ASP A 52 30.29 12.63 6.54
N VAL A 53 29.91 12.62 7.81
CA VAL A 53 29.70 11.36 8.55
C VAL A 53 28.59 10.55 7.90
N ILE A 54 27.45 11.16 7.60
CA ILE A 54 26.33 10.47 6.95
C ILE A 54 26.75 9.96 5.56
N GLN A 55 27.53 10.73 4.81
CA GLN A 55 28.02 10.29 3.51
C GLN A 55 28.96 9.09 3.59
N ASN A 56 29.86 9.06 4.58
CA ASN A 56 30.83 7.98 4.75
C ASN A 56 30.22 6.69 5.29
N PHE A 57 29.23 6.79 6.16
CA PHE A 57 28.61 5.65 6.83
C PHE A 57 27.16 5.37 6.36
N GLY A 58 26.70 6.06 5.31
CA GLY A 58 25.30 6.03 4.90
C GLY A 58 24.82 4.74 4.26
N ASN A 59 25.70 3.82 3.85
CA ASN A 59 25.34 2.56 3.25
C ASN A 59 25.61 1.38 4.20
N LEU A 60 24.56 0.92 4.87
CA LEU A 60 24.64 -0.22 5.77
C LEU A 60 25.04 -1.53 5.06
N GLU A 61 24.75 -1.68 3.76
CA GLU A 61 25.11 -2.87 3.00
C GLU A 61 26.61 -3.04 2.86
N ASP A 62 27.34 -1.94 2.62
CA ASP A 62 28.80 -1.93 2.52
C ASP A 62 29.49 -2.23 3.85
N LEU A 63 28.89 -1.77 4.94
CA LEU A 63 29.39 -1.96 6.31
C LEU A 63 28.94 -3.29 6.94
N ALA A 64 27.95 -3.95 6.37
CA ALA A 64 27.37 -5.17 6.92
C ALA A 64 28.38 -6.33 7.02
N ASP A 65 29.36 -6.40 6.12
CA ASP A 65 30.42 -7.38 6.17
C ASP A 65 31.37 -7.15 7.35
N GLU A 66 31.78 -5.91 7.57
CA GLU A 66 32.67 -5.53 8.67
C GLU A 66 31.99 -5.68 10.03
N LEU A 67 30.69 -5.35 10.09
CA LEU A 67 29.87 -5.47 11.29
C LEU A 67 29.35 -6.90 11.55
N GLY A 68 29.59 -7.84 10.64
CA GLY A 68 29.16 -9.24 10.78
C GLY A 68 27.65 -9.46 10.79
N ILE A 69 26.88 -8.53 10.20
CA ILE A 69 25.40 -8.59 10.12
C ILE A 69 24.85 -8.85 8.73
N LYS A 70 25.71 -9.16 7.77
CA LYS A 70 25.34 -9.40 6.35
C LYS A 70 24.25 -10.45 6.20
N ASP A 71 24.37 -11.59 6.88
CA ASP A 71 23.40 -12.66 6.83
C ASP A 71 22.03 -12.21 7.34
N ILE A 72 22.00 -11.41 8.38
CA ILE A 72 20.76 -10.86 8.97
C ILE A 72 20.12 -9.85 8.04
N LEU A 73 20.93 -9.01 7.41
CA LEU A 73 20.43 -8.01 6.45
C LEU A 73 19.83 -8.69 5.21
N HIS A 74 20.49 -9.69 4.66
CA HIS A 74 19.98 -10.48 3.54
C HIS A 74 18.70 -11.26 3.89
N ALA A 75 18.64 -11.89 5.06
CA ALA A 75 17.46 -12.60 5.54
C ALA A 75 16.25 -11.66 5.70
N THR A 76 16.46 -10.45 6.24
CA THR A 76 15.42 -9.46 6.42
C THR A 76 14.90 -8.95 5.07
N LYS A 77 15.80 -8.62 4.15
CA LYS A 77 15.46 -8.17 2.79
C LYS A 77 14.69 -9.26 2.01
N TYR A 78 15.10 -10.52 2.13
CA TYR A 78 14.42 -11.66 1.52
C TYR A 78 13.00 -11.84 2.10
N SER A 79 12.83 -11.70 3.41
CA SER A 79 11.52 -11.82 4.07
C SER A 79 10.55 -10.69 3.69
N GLU A 80 11.03 -9.49 3.44
CA GLU A 80 10.21 -8.37 2.94
C GLU A 80 9.74 -8.59 1.50
N VAL A 81 10.61 -9.09 0.63
CA VAL A 81 10.25 -9.45 -0.76
C VAL A 81 9.21 -10.56 -0.78
N GLN A 82 9.34 -11.56 0.10
CA GLN A 82 8.38 -12.64 0.24
C GLN A 82 7.01 -12.14 0.73
N ARG A 83 6.97 -11.25 1.73
CA ARG A 83 5.72 -10.62 2.21
C ARG A 83 5.01 -9.83 1.12
N ARG A 84 5.74 -9.12 0.25
CA ARG A 84 5.14 -8.41 -0.89
C ARG A 84 4.51 -9.37 -1.91
N LYS A 85 5.13 -10.52 -2.17
CA LYS A 85 4.58 -11.53 -3.09
C LYS A 85 3.31 -12.18 -2.53
N ILE A 86 3.27 -12.50 -1.24
CA ILE A 86 2.09 -13.07 -0.58
C ILE A 86 0.92 -12.08 -0.60
N SER A 87 1.19 -10.81 -0.36
CA SER A 87 0.17 -9.75 -0.42
C SER A 87 -0.46 -9.60 -1.82
N PHE A 88 0.26 -9.89 -2.89
CA PHE A 88 -0.27 -9.78 -4.25
C PHE A 88 -1.21 -10.95 -4.61
N GLU A 89 -0.91 -12.17 -4.18
CA GLU A 89 -1.79 -13.32 -4.35
C GLU A 89 -3.07 -13.19 -3.51
N GLU A 90 -2.94 -12.74 -2.28
CA GLU A 90 -4.07 -12.47 -1.39
C GLU A 90 -5.01 -11.38 -1.94
N ILE A 91 -4.45 -10.33 -2.55
CA ILE A 91 -5.21 -9.28 -3.22
C ILE A 91 -5.99 -9.83 -4.43
N THR A 92 -5.41 -10.72 -5.22
CA THR A 92 -6.10 -11.32 -6.39
C THR A 92 -7.23 -12.24 -5.97
N GLU A 93 -7.10 -12.98 -4.87
CA GLU A 93 -8.18 -13.80 -4.30
C GLU A 93 -9.29 -12.93 -3.71
N TYR A 94 -8.94 -11.84 -3.03
CA TYR A 94 -9.90 -10.86 -2.51
C TYR A 94 -10.68 -10.18 -3.65
N LEU A 95 -10.01 -9.79 -4.73
CA LEU A 95 -10.64 -9.27 -5.94
C LEU A 95 -11.58 -10.28 -6.61
N GLY A 96 -11.27 -11.58 -6.54
CA GLY A 96 -12.14 -12.64 -7.03
C GLY A 96 -13.45 -12.74 -6.24
N ARG A 97 -13.42 -12.60 -4.93
CA ARG A 97 -14.61 -12.58 -4.05
C ARG A 97 -15.43 -11.31 -4.24
N VAL A 98 -14.79 -10.16 -4.38
CA VAL A 98 -15.46 -8.86 -4.62
C VAL A 98 -16.17 -8.84 -5.98
N LYS A 99 -15.60 -9.44 -7.04
CA LYS A 99 -16.25 -9.56 -8.35
C LYS A 99 -17.56 -10.34 -8.28
N LYS A 100 -17.62 -11.43 -7.52
CA LYS A 100 -18.86 -12.19 -7.32
C LYS A 100 -19.91 -11.38 -6.56
N ALA A 101 -19.53 -10.68 -5.50
CA ALA A 101 -20.43 -9.82 -4.73
C ALA A 101 -20.94 -8.62 -5.55
N ALA A 102 -20.11 -8.03 -6.40
CA ALA A 102 -20.50 -6.95 -7.31
C ALA A 102 -21.51 -7.43 -8.36
N ALA A 103 -21.33 -8.63 -8.92
CA ALA A 103 -22.28 -9.22 -9.86
C ALA A 103 -23.67 -9.43 -9.24
N PHE A 104 -23.76 -9.91 -8.00
CA PHE A 104 -25.04 -10.05 -7.29
C PHE A 104 -25.72 -8.70 -7.01
N ARG A 105 -24.95 -7.65 -6.73
CA ARG A 105 -25.48 -6.29 -6.57
C ARG A 105 -26.06 -5.75 -7.88
N CYS A 106 -25.36 -5.92 -8.99
CA CYS A 106 -25.85 -5.51 -10.32
C CYS A 106 -27.13 -6.23 -10.70
N ILE A 107 -27.24 -7.54 -10.45
CA ILE A 107 -28.46 -8.33 -10.69
C ILE A 107 -29.61 -7.81 -9.83
N GLY A 108 -29.38 -7.51 -8.56
CA GLY A 108 -30.38 -6.97 -7.64
C GLY A 108 -30.93 -5.62 -8.13
N ILE A 109 -30.07 -4.71 -8.57
CA ILE A 109 -30.47 -3.40 -9.09
C ILE A 109 -31.29 -3.56 -10.39
N MET A 110 -30.87 -4.43 -11.29
CA MET A 110 -31.59 -4.73 -12.52
C MET A 110 -33.01 -5.30 -12.25
N LEU A 111 -33.13 -6.20 -11.28
CA LEU A 111 -34.41 -6.76 -10.86
C LEU A 111 -35.34 -5.68 -10.27
N CYS A 112 -34.84 -4.77 -9.48
CA CYS A 112 -35.62 -3.65 -8.95
C CYS A 112 -36.12 -2.73 -10.06
N ILE A 113 -35.31 -2.43 -11.06
CA ILE A 113 -35.68 -1.59 -12.20
C ILE A 113 -36.81 -2.28 -13.02
N ILE A 114 -36.69 -3.58 -13.28
CA ILE A 114 -37.70 -4.35 -14.00
C ILE A 114 -39.02 -4.38 -13.22
N CYS A 115 -39.00 -4.57 -11.90
CA CYS A 115 -40.19 -4.54 -11.05
C CYS A 115 -40.94 -3.21 -11.08
N VAL A 116 -40.25 -2.09 -11.28
CA VAL A 116 -40.88 -0.76 -11.39
C VAL A 116 -41.38 -0.48 -12.80
N ILE A 117 -40.61 -0.85 -13.82
CA ILE A 117 -40.96 -0.58 -15.22
C ILE A 117 -42.10 -1.48 -15.69
N PHE A 118 -42.18 -2.74 -15.25
CA PHE A 118 -43.15 -3.69 -15.68
C PHE A 118 -44.63 -3.24 -15.45
N PRO A 119 -45.04 -2.76 -14.25
CA PRO A 119 -46.41 -2.28 -14.05
C PRO A 119 -46.71 -1.02 -14.86
N ILE A 120 -45.74 -0.11 -15.02
CA ILE A 120 -45.89 1.11 -15.82
C ILE A 120 -46.14 0.75 -17.30
N LEU A 121 -45.39 -0.22 -17.82
CA LEU A 121 -45.56 -0.70 -19.19
C LEU A 121 -46.89 -1.43 -19.38
N ALA A 122 -47.29 -2.23 -18.39
CA ALA A 122 -48.60 -2.92 -18.41
C ALA A 122 -49.75 -1.95 -18.41
N ASP A 123 -49.71 -0.87 -17.62
CA ASP A 123 -50.73 0.18 -17.66
C ASP A 123 -50.75 0.95 -18.97
N ALA A 124 -49.58 1.27 -19.54
CA ALA A 124 -49.48 1.93 -20.83
C ALA A 124 -50.04 1.08 -21.97
N LEU A 125 -49.81 -0.22 -21.97
CA LEU A 125 -50.36 -1.16 -22.94
C LEU A 125 -51.88 -1.32 -22.78
N ARG A 126 -52.37 -1.35 -21.52
CA ARG A 126 -53.81 -1.44 -21.23
C ARG A 126 -54.56 -0.17 -21.62
N ILE A 127 -53.97 1.00 -21.48
CA ILE A 127 -54.51 2.27 -21.96
C ILE A 127 -54.63 2.25 -23.50
N ASN A 128 -53.63 1.72 -24.19
CA ASN A 128 -53.69 1.61 -25.64
C ASN A 128 -54.79 0.64 -26.14
N GLU A 129 -55.07 -0.45 -25.44
CA GLU A 129 -56.23 -1.33 -25.76
C GLU A 129 -57.57 -0.61 -25.55
N ILE A 130 -57.73 0.11 -24.44
CA ILE A 130 -58.94 0.86 -24.15
C ILE A 130 -59.18 1.96 -25.19
N ILE A 131 -58.17 2.66 -25.62
CA ILE A 131 -58.25 3.69 -26.67
C ILE A 131 -58.58 3.03 -28.02
N GLY A 132 -57.95 1.91 -28.34
CA GLY A 132 -58.22 1.14 -29.56
C GLY A 132 -59.68 0.67 -29.67
N ILE A 133 -60.22 0.15 -28.57
CA ILE A 133 -61.61 -0.28 -28.48
C ILE A 133 -62.57 0.92 -28.57
N SER A 134 -62.22 2.05 -27.93
CA SER A 134 -63.05 3.27 -28.02
C SER A 134 -63.10 3.89 -29.41
N ILE A 135 -62.06 3.79 -30.21
CA ILE A 135 -62.00 4.24 -31.59
C ILE A 135 -62.81 3.29 -32.48
N CYS A 136 -62.75 1.97 -32.27
CA CYS A 136 -63.45 0.98 -33.01
C CYS A 136 -64.98 1.07 -32.80
N THR A 137 -65.45 1.30 -31.58
CA THR A 137 -66.86 1.52 -31.24
C THR A 137 -67.43 2.80 -31.85
N LYS A 138 -66.60 3.86 -31.89
CA LYS A 138 -67.02 5.11 -32.54
C LYS A 138 -67.13 5.04 -34.06
N SER A 139 -66.34 4.19 -34.68
CA SER A 139 -66.41 3.95 -36.16
C SER A 139 -67.53 3.06 -36.56
N PHE A 140 -68.24 2.36 -35.66
CA PHE A 140 -69.36 1.46 -35.97
C PHE A 140 -70.73 2.14 -35.78
N ILE A 141 -70.80 3.37 -35.28
CA ILE A 141 -72.04 4.12 -34.99
C ILE A 141 -72.26 5.25 -36.02
N TYR A 142 -71.43 5.37 -37.01
CA TYR A 142 -71.61 6.25 -38.17
C TYR A 142 -71.65 5.41 -39.43
#